data_cd4e9d7fdd40310284c24ce54194ac58
#
_entry.id   cd4e9d7fdd40310284c24ce54194ac58
#
_cell.length_a   1.000
_cell.length_b   1.000
_cell.length_c   1.000
_cell.angle_alpha   90.00
_cell.angle_beta   90.00
_cell.angle_gamma   90.00
#
_symmetry.space_group_name_H-M   'P 1'
#
loop_
_entity.id
_entity.type
_entity.pdbx_description
1 polymer ?
#
loop_
_entity_poly.entity_id
_entity_poly.type
_entity_poly.pdbx_seq_one_letter_code
_entity_poly.pdbx_strand_id
1 'polypeptide(L)'
;MNYEVYVTIATDNEVIYHQEKLPFTCSPTDTALTLTGTITDITLWKNSTSGWNRIVKIWLKIENGLVVNEITWTNTNIRNRATIINQKVSPSSQAGLQIEISPMNVKYSDKGDYKCSISGNSGSVSIGNESAPTNVAITGAINISSGNLFPNPIDYFILCIMYSSIL
;
A
#
# COMPACT_ATOMS: atom_id res chain seq x y z
N MET A 1 22.85 -15.62 18.19
CA MET A 1 22.09 -15.95 16.98
C MET A 1 21.27 -14.72 16.62
N ASN A 2 21.52 -14.10 15.45
CA ASN A 2 20.67 -13.03 14.97
C ASN A 2 19.44 -13.71 14.33
N TYR A 3 18.30 -13.59 14.94
CA TYR A 3 17.04 -14.03 14.37
C TYR A 3 16.57 -12.94 13.41
N GLU A 4 16.63 -13.20 12.11
CA GLU A 4 16.07 -12.30 11.13
C GLU A 4 14.58 -12.59 10.99
N VAL A 5 13.74 -11.60 11.28
CA VAL A 5 12.31 -11.68 11.02
C VAL A 5 12.08 -11.10 9.64
N TYR A 6 11.76 -11.95 8.68
CA TYR A 6 11.52 -11.51 7.31
C TYR A 6 10.08 -11.05 7.13
N VAL A 7 9.91 -9.96 6.42
CA VAL A 7 8.62 -9.42 6.01
C VAL A 7 8.58 -9.29 4.50
N THR A 8 7.43 -9.59 3.93
CA THR A 8 7.16 -9.38 2.50
C THR A 8 6.16 -8.27 2.30
N ILE A 9 6.26 -7.62 1.15
CA ILE A 9 5.21 -6.77 0.61
C ILE A 9 4.63 -7.44 -0.63
N ALA A 10 3.30 -7.57 -0.68
CA ALA A 10 2.58 -7.96 -1.88
C ALA A 10 1.69 -6.80 -2.30
N THR A 11 1.80 -6.42 -3.57
CA THR A 11 0.99 -5.38 -4.23
C THR A 11 1.01 -5.65 -5.73
N ASP A 12 0.09 -5.07 -6.47
CA ASP A 12 0.12 -5.11 -7.93
C ASP A 12 1.19 -4.15 -8.44
N ASN A 13 2.12 -4.65 -9.27
CA ASN A 13 3.20 -3.84 -9.83
C ASN A 13 2.72 -2.82 -10.86
N GLU A 14 1.57 -3.10 -11.48
CA GLU A 14 0.90 -2.22 -12.42
C GLU A 14 -0.60 -2.23 -12.14
N VAL A 15 -1.20 -1.06 -12.08
CA VAL A 15 -2.63 -0.86 -11.81
C VAL A 15 -3.21 0.06 -12.86
N ILE A 16 -4.31 -0.37 -13.48
CA ILE A 16 -5.01 0.45 -14.46
C ILE A 16 -5.91 1.47 -13.73
N TYR A 17 -5.64 2.75 -13.99
CA TYR A 17 -6.34 3.87 -13.37
C TYR A 17 -7.86 3.74 -13.51
N HIS A 18 -8.59 3.87 -12.40
CA HIS A 18 -10.04 3.75 -12.29
C HIS A 18 -10.64 2.39 -12.70
N GLN A 19 -9.85 1.38 -12.98
CA GLN A 19 -10.35 0.04 -13.35
C GLN A 19 -9.95 -1.02 -12.33
N GLU A 20 -8.77 -0.89 -11.76
CA GLU A 20 -8.24 -1.89 -10.85
C GLU A 20 -8.04 -1.31 -9.46
N LYS A 21 -8.22 -2.15 -8.45
CA LYS A 21 -7.91 -1.82 -7.07
C LYS A 21 -6.40 -1.82 -6.86
N LEU A 22 -5.92 -1.08 -5.87
CA LEU A 22 -4.54 -1.10 -5.45
C LEU A 22 -4.44 -1.71 -4.04
N PRO A 23 -4.05 -3.00 -3.93
CA PRO A 23 -3.84 -3.67 -2.66
C PRO A 23 -2.43 -3.46 -2.14
N PHE A 24 -2.26 -3.45 -0.83
CA PHE A 24 -0.99 -3.56 -0.15
C PHE A 24 -1.12 -4.57 0.97
N THR A 25 -0.25 -5.57 0.98
CA THR A 25 -0.19 -6.58 2.04
C THR A 25 1.22 -6.68 2.59
N CYS A 26 1.38 -6.39 3.88
CA CYS A 26 2.59 -6.62 4.65
C CYS A 26 2.39 -7.87 5.49
N SER A 27 3.19 -8.91 5.26
CA SER A 27 3.09 -10.18 6.00
C SER A 27 4.46 -10.64 6.47
N PRO A 28 4.56 -11.18 7.70
CA PRO A 28 5.73 -11.96 8.09
C PRO A 28 5.88 -13.17 7.17
N THR A 29 7.11 -13.59 6.88
CA THR A 29 7.38 -14.85 6.17
C THR A 29 7.26 -16.03 7.14
N ASP A 30 7.16 -17.25 6.60
CA ASP A 30 7.14 -18.50 7.39
C ASP A 30 8.37 -18.61 8.29
N THR A 31 9.52 -18.13 7.84
CA THR A 31 10.75 -18.10 8.64
C THR A 31 10.59 -17.21 9.87
N ALA A 32 9.87 -16.09 9.75
CA ALA A 32 9.55 -15.23 10.88
C ALA A 32 8.55 -15.85 11.83
N LEU A 33 7.59 -16.63 11.33
CA LEU A 33 6.55 -17.29 12.13
C LEU A 33 7.10 -18.47 12.96
N THR A 34 8.20 -19.07 12.53
CA THR A 34 8.88 -20.14 13.30
C THR A 34 9.70 -19.60 14.47
N LEU A 35 9.96 -18.30 14.49
CA LEU A 35 10.62 -17.65 15.61
C LEU A 35 9.64 -17.52 16.78
N THR A 36 10.06 -17.93 17.95
CA THR A 36 9.30 -17.83 19.23
C THR A 36 9.13 -16.39 19.70
N GLY A 37 9.21 -15.42 18.79
CA GLY A 37 9.16 -14.00 19.06
C GLY A 37 7.74 -13.42 18.97
N THR A 38 7.55 -12.29 19.60
CA THR A 38 6.33 -11.50 19.50
C THR A 38 6.54 -10.36 18.52
N ILE A 39 5.72 -10.31 17.46
CA ILE A 39 5.67 -9.14 16.57
C ILE A 39 5.01 -8.01 17.35
N THR A 40 5.64 -6.86 17.40
CA THR A 40 5.14 -5.67 18.11
C THR A 40 4.52 -4.64 17.20
N ASP A 41 5.00 -4.56 15.96
CA ASP A 41 4.41 -3.67 14.96
C ASP A 41 4.69 -4.11 13.51
N ILE A 42 3.82 -3.64 12.60
CA ILE A 42 3.96 -3.75 11.16
C ILE A 42 3.67 -2.38 10.54
N THR A 43 4.53 -1.94 9.64
CA THR A 43 4.43 -0.62 9.02
C THR A 43 4.55 -0.70 7.50
N LEU A 44 3.68 0.03 6.80
CA LEU A 44 3.77 0.27 5.35
C LEU A 44 4.39 1.65 5.10
N TRP A 45 5.37 1.70 4.21
CA TRP A 45 6.12 2.89 3.83
C TRP A 45 5.98 3.19 2.34
N LYS A 46 6.07 4.46 1.98
CA LYS A 46 6.19 4.92 0.60
C LYS A 46 7.42 5.80 0.46
N ASN A 47 8.19 5.60 -0.61
CA ASN A 47 9.29 6.49 -0.97
C ASN A 47 8.75 7.79 -1.59
N SER A 48 9.33 8.90 -1.22
CA SER A 48 9.06 10.23 -1.76
C SER A 48 10.37 10.99 -1.97
N THR A 49 10.30 12.19 -2.48
CA THR A 49 11.48 13.07 -2.64
C THR A 49 12.22 13.37 -1.34
N SER A 50 11.53 13.27 -0.20
CA SER A 50 12.11 13.44 1.15
C SER A 50 12.57 12.12 1.79
N GLY A 51 12.50 11.00 1.06
CA GLY A 51 12.83 9.67 1.55
C GLY A 51 11.59 8.85 1.93
N TRP A 52 11.80 7.81 2.75
CA TRP A 52 10.76 6.89 3.18
C TRP A 52 9.81 7.53 4.19
N ASN A 53 8.54 7.65 3.81
CA ASN A 53 7.48 8.18 4.65
C ASN A 53 6.53 7.07 5.07
N ARG A 54 6.23 7.01 6.35
CA ARG A 54 5.24 6.08 6.88
C ARG A 54 3.86 6.42 6.37
N ILE A 55 3.14 5.41 5.86
CA ILE A 55 1.73 5.52 5.48
C ILE A 55 0.85 5.16 6.66
N VAL A 56 1.02 3.94 7.15
CA VAL A 56 0.21 3.35 8.21
C VAL A 56 1.05 2.38 9.02
N LYS A 57 0.80 2.34 10.32
CA LYS A 57 1.42 1.41 11.27
C LYS A 57 0.32 0.75 12.09
N ILE A 58 0.41 -0.57 12.27
CA ILE A 58 -0.31 -1.28 13.31
C ILE A 58 0.68 -1.71 14.39
N TRP A 59 0.28 -1.65 15.64
CA TRP A 59 1.15 -1.98 16.75
C TRP A 59 0.36 -2.49 17.95
N LEU A 60 1.07 -3.22 18.85
CA LEU A 60 0.50 -3.69 20.09
C LEU A 60 0.49 -2.57 21.11
N LYS A 61 -0.68 -2.32 21.67
CA LYS A 61 -0.88 -1.42 22.80
C LYS A 61 -1.42 -2.20 23.99
N ILE A 62 -0.99 -1.82 25.18
CA ILE A 62 -1.60 -2.34 26.42
C ILE A 62 -2.62 -1.31 26.89
N GLU A 63 -3.87 -1.70 26.93
CA GLU A 63 -4.97 -0.87 27.41
C GLU A 63 -5.78 -1.63 28.45
N ASN A 64 -5.85 -1.08 29.67
CA ASN A 64 -6.51 -1.72 30.82
C ASN A 64 -6.00 -3.16 31.09
N GLY A 65 -4.72 -3.43 30.88
CA GLY A 65 -4.11 -4.76 31.06
C GLY A 65 -4.36 -5.74 29.90
N LEU A 66 -5.07 -5.33 28.86
CA LEU A 66 -5.31 -6.12 27.66
C LEU A 66 -4.39 -5.67 26.51
N VAL A 67 -3.93 -6.65 25.72
CA VAL A 67 -3.17 -6.38 24.49
C VAL A 67 -4.16 -6.13 23.35
N VAL A 68 -4.12 -4.94 22.78
CA VAL A 68 -4.97 -4.54 21.66
C VAL A 68 -4.12 -4.15 20.45
N ASN A 69 -4.65 -4.36 19.26
CA ASN A 69 -4.03 -3.86 18.03
C ASN A 69 -4.49 -2.43 17.80
N GLU A 70 -3.56 -1.49 17.73
CA GLU A 70 -3.86 -0.09 17.41
C GLU A 70 -3.30 0.25 16.04
N ILE A 71 -4.07 1.03 15.26
CA ILE A 71 -3.66 1.52 13.95
C ILE A 71 -3.40 3.02 14.00
N THR A 72 -2.28 3.44 13.41
CA THR A 72 -1.90 4.84 13.29
C THR A 72 -1.64 5.19 11.83
N TRP A 73 -2.39 6.14 11.31
CA TRP A 73 -2.19 6.68 9.96
C TRP A 73 -1.37 7.96 10.01
N THR A 74 -0.33 8.02 9.17
CA THR A 74 0.45 9.24 8.98
C THR A 74 0.07 9.94 7.66
N ASN A 75 -0.34 9.15 6.65
CA ASN A 75 -0.78 9.68 5.37
C ASN A 75 -2.32 9.77 5.33
N THR A 76 -2.86 10.95 5.60
CA THR A 76 -4.32 11.20 5.61
C THR A 76 -4.95 11.06 4.23
N ASN A 77 -4.21 11.33 3.15
CA ASN A 77 -4.71 11.20 1.79
C ASN A 77 -5.01 9.73 1.44
N ILE A 78 -4.10 8.81 1.78
CA ILE A 78 -4.32 7.37 1.58
C ILE A 78 -5.38 6.87 2.56
N ARG A 79 -5.32 7.28 3.84
CA ARG A 79 -6.32 6.91 4.86
C ARG A 79 -7.76 7.11 4.40
N ASN A 80 -8.04 8.27 3.82
CA ASN A 80 -9.41 8.64 3.42
C ASN A 80 -9.94 7.86 2.21
N ARG A 81 -9.08 7.06 1.55
CA ARG A 81 -9.40 6.31 0.33
C ARG A 81 -9.19 4.80 0.47
N ALA A 82 -8.48 4.39 1.50
CA ALA A 82 -8.14 3.00 1.72
C ALA A 82 -9.10 2.34 2.70
N THR A 83 -9.40 1.08 2.43
CA THR A 83 -10.10 0.17 3.33
C THR A 83 -9.10 -0.76 3.98
N ILE A 84 -9.25 -0.99 5.28
CA ILE A 84 -8.44 -1.96 6.02
C ILE A 84 -9.10 -3.33 5.87
N ILE A 85 -8.33 -4.29 5.37
CA ILE A 85 -8.79 -5.68 5.18
C ILE A 85 -8.29 -6.56 6.33
N ASN A 86 -7.02 -6.35 6.77
CA ASN A 86 -6.43 -7.02 7.91
C ASN A 86 -5.57 -6.05 8.72
N GLN A 87 -5.65 -6.14 10.05
CA GLN A 87 -4.87 -5.32 10.98
C GLN A 87 -4.57 -6.13 12.25
N LYS A 88 -3.75 -7.16 12.14
CA LYS A 88 -3.37 -8.00 13.28
C LYS A 88 -1.86 -8.02 13.47
N VAL A 89 -1.44 -7.93 14.71
CA VAL A 89 -0.03 -8.11 15.12
C VAL A 89 0.10 -9.34 16.00
N SER A 90 -0.92 -9.64 16.77
CA SER A 90 -0.97 -10.80 17.66
C SER A 90 -2.24 -11.62 17.39
N PRO A 91 -2.17 -12.96 17.39
CA PRO A 91 -0.96 -13.78 17.50
C PRO A 91 -0.09 -13.66 16.24
N SER A 92 1.22 -13.88 16.36
CA SER A 92 2.19 -13.74 15.26
C SER A 92 1.81 -14.56 14.02
N SER A 93 1.19 -15.74 14.20
CA SER A 93 0.70 -16.59 13.10
C SER A 93 -0.42 -15.98 12.26
N GLN A 94 -1.05 -14.92 12.74
CA GLN A 94 -2.10 -14.16 12.02
C GLN A 94 -1.68 -12.72 11.75
N ALA A 95 -0.43 -12.39 12.08
CA ALA A 95 0.09 -11.03 11.91
C ALA A 95 0.08 -10.63 10.44
N GLY A 96 -0.40 -9.42 10.17
CA GLY A 96 -0.44 -8.85 8.85
C GLY A 96 -1.15 -7.51 8.84
N LEU A 97 -0.71 -6.65 7.94
CA LEU A 97 -1.37 -5.40 7.61
C LEU A 97 -1.79 -5.47 6.15
N GLN A 98 -3.08 -5.42 5.89
CA GLN A 98 -3.61 -5.37 4.54
C GLN A 98 -4.57 -4.20 4.39
N ILE A 99 -4.28 -3.35 3.41
CA ILE A 99 -5.14 -2.24 3.01
C ILE A 99 -5.40 -2.32 1.50
N GLU A 100 -6.50 -1.75 1.06
CA GLU A 100 -6.90 -1.72 -0.33
C GLU A 100 -7.47 -0.35 -0.69
N ILE A 101 -7.04 0.22 -1.81
CA ILE A 101 -7.66 1.40 -2.41
C ILE A 101 -8.56 0.91 -3.56
N SER A 102 -9.86 1.23 -3.48
CA SER A 102 -10.81 0.83 -4.52
C SER A 102 -10.49 1.51 -5.87
N PRO A 103 -10.88 0.93 -7.01
CA PRO A 103 -10.53 1.44 -8.34
C PRO A 103 -10.83 2.92 -8.53
N MET A 104 -12.01 3.37 -8.12
CA MET A 104 -12.42 4.78 -8.25
C MET A 104 -11.64 5.76 -7.38
N ASN A 105 -10.91 5.25 -6.40
CA ASN A 105 -10.13 6.04 -5.43
C ASN A 105 -8.62 6.00 -5.70
N VAL A 106 -8.14 5.17 -6.63
CA VAL A 106 -6.73 5.14 -7.06
C VAL A 106 -6.39 6.47 -7.74
N LYS A 107 -5.21 7.02 -7.45
CA LYS A 107 -4.68 8.26 -8.04
C LYS A 107 -3.33 8.02 -8.69
N TYR A 108 -2.99 8.79 -9.73
CA TYR A 108 -1.65 8.74 -10.32
C TYR A 108 -0.53 9.05 -9.32
N SER A 109 -0.82 9.82 -8.28
CA SER A 109 0.12 10.07 -7.18
C SER A 109 0.39 8.84 -6.30
N ASP A 110 -0.38 7.76 -6.46
CA ASP A 110 -0.15 6.52 -5.72
C ASP A 110 0.99 5.69 -6.32
N LYS A 111 1.43 5.97 -7.56
CA LYS A 111 2.64 5.37 -8.14
C LYS A 111 3.87 5.61 -7.27
N GLY A 112 4.83 4.69 -7.32
CA GLY A 112 6.12 4.81 -6.62
C GLY A 112 6.52 3.55 -5.89
N ASP A 113 7.60 3.66 -5.11
CA ASP A 113 8.15 2.53 -4.38
C ASP A 113 7.54 2.43 -2.99
N TYR A 114 7.23 1.20 -2.61
CA TYR A 114 6.67 0.86 -1.31
C TYR A 114 7.49 -0.24 -0.66
N LYS A 115 7.52 -0.27 0.67
CA LYS A 115 8.08 -1.36 1.45
C LYS A 115 7.30 -1.58 2.73
N CYS A 116 7.45 -2.76 3.30
CA CYS A 116 6.97 -3.10 4.64
C CYS A 116 8.14 -3.19 5.62
N SER A 117 7.87 -2.87 6.87
CA SER A 117 8.77 -3.21 7.98
C SER A 117 7.99 -3.87 9.10
N ILE A 118 8.67 -4.76 9.84
CA ILE A 118 8.15 -5.32 11.07
C ILE A 118 9.16 -5.14 12.18
N SER A 119 8.66 -5.01 13.41
CA SER A 119 9.44 -5.05 14.63
C SER A 119 8.86 -6.08 15.58
N GLY A 120 9.70 -6.62 16.43
CA GLY A 120 9.29 -7.64 17.39
C GLY A 120 10.34 -7.88 18.46
N ASN A 121 10.04 -8.80 19.36
CA ASN A 121 10.94 -9.22 20.43
C ASN A 121 11.02 -10.74 20.46
N SER A 122 12.23 -11.27 20.62
CA SER A 122 12.49 -12.68 20.94
C SER A 122 13.20 -12.73 22.28
N GLY A 123 12.44 -13.01 23.35
CA GLY A 123 12.95 -12.86 24.71
C GLY A 123 13.30 -11.41 25.02
N SER A 124 14.55 -11.14 25.36
CA SER A 124 15.07 -9.79 25.63
C SER A 124 15.67 -9.09 24.41
N VAL A 125 15.66 -9.73 23.23
CA VAL A 125 16.25 -9.20 22.00
C VAL A 125 15.19 -8.54 21.14
N SER A 126 15.41 -7.27 20.78
CA SER A 126 14.58 -6.55 19.80
C SER A 126 14.97 -6.97 18.39
N ILE A 127 13.98 -7.21 17.57
CA ILE A 127 14.13 -7.67 16.20
C ILE A 127 13.44 -6.66 15.27
N GLY A 128 14.10 -6.32 14.18
CA GLY A 128 13.52 -5.48 13.13
C GLY A 128 13.97 -5.94 11.76
N ASN A 129 13.08 -5.87 10.78
CA ASN A 129 13.39 -6.21 9.41
C ASN A 129 12.51 -5.42 8.43
N GLU A 130 13.00 -5.21 7.20
CA GLU A 130 12.30 -4.52 6.12
C GLU A 130 12.25 -5.42 4.88
N SER A 131 11.16 -5.35 4.12
CA SER A 131 11.06 -5.98 2.81
C SER A 131 11.94 -5.25 1.78
N ALA A 132 12.29 -5.95 0.68
CA ALA A 132 12.72 -5.25 -0.52
C ALA A 132 11.63 -4.26 -0.97
N PRO A 133 12.01 -3.11 -1.55
CA PRO A 133 11.05 -2.20 -2.16
C PRO A 133 10.35 -2.84 -3.36
N THR A 134 9.06 -2.55 -3.51
CA THR A 134 8.26 -2.92 -4.69
C THR A 134 7.74 -1.65 -5.35
N ASN A 135 7.93 -1.53 -6.66
CA ASN A 135 7.44 -0.39 -7.45
C ASN A 135 6.01 -0.65 -7.89
N VAL A 136 5.18 0.37 -7.77
CA VAL A 136 3.80 0.41 -8.28
C VAL A 136 3.73 1.43 -9.41
N ALA A 137 3.33 0.99 -10.60
CA ALA A 137 3.00 1.84 -11.73
C ALA A 137 1.49 2.03 -11.81
N ILE A 138 1.06 3.26 -12.10
CA ILE A 138 -0.35 3.55 -12.41
C ILE A 138 -0.41 3.95 -13.88
N THR A 139 -1.10 3.15 -14.68
CA THR A 139 -1.25 3.36 -16.13
C THR A 139 -2.64 3.89 -16.48
N GLY A 140 -2.76 4.57 -17.61
CA GLY A 140 -4.06 5.01 -18.11
C GLY A 140 -4.89 3.83 -18.60
N ALA A 141 -6.21 3.88 -18.41
CA ALA A 141 -7.12 2.96 -19.06
C ALA A 141 -6.97 3.14 -20.59
N ILE A 142 -6.47 2.13 -21.28
CA ILE A 142 -6.52 2.09 -22.73
C ILE A 142 -7.97 1.76 -23.08
N ASN A 143 -8.76 2.78 -23.42
CA ASN A 143 -10.06 2.56 -24.02
C ASN A 143 -9.87 1.94 -25.41
N ILE A 144 -9.72 0.63 -25.46
CA ILE A 144 -9.92 -0.13 -26.68
C ILE A 144 -11.44 -0.30 -26.85
N SER A 145 -12.16 0.78 -27.05
CA SER A 145 -13.49 0.68 -27.63
C SER A 145 -13.29 0.36 -29.09
N SER A 146 -13.51 -0.89 -29.46
CA SER A 146 -13.63 -1.30 -30.84
C SER A 146 -14.57 -0.36 -31.60
N GLY A 147 -14.03 0.50 -32.43
CA GLY A 147 -14.77 1.11 -33.54
C GLY A 147 -15.02 2.60 -33.51
N ASN A 148 -14.47 3.43 -32.65
CA ASN A 148 -14.51 4.88 -32.82
C ASN A 148 -13.17 5.53 -32.43
N LEU A 149 -12.50 6.01 -33.46
CA LEU A 149 -11.35 6.90 -33.41
C LEU A 149 -11.74 8.24 -32.75
N PHE A 150 -11.59 8.35 -31.42
CA PHE A 150 -11.49 9.67 -30.80
C PHE A 150 -10.28 9.63 -29.86
N PRO A 151 -9.14 10.10 -30.34
CA PRO A 151 -7.98 10.30 -29.52
C PRO A 151 -8.11 11.61 -28.74
N ASN A 152 -7.83 11.56 -27.43
CA ASN A 152 -7.52 12.67 -26.54
C ASN A 152 -8.56 13.82 -26.38
N PRO A 153 -8.85 14.26 -25.13
CA PRO A 153 -9.67 15.45 -24.88
C PRO A 153 -9.09 16.75 -25.47
N ILE A 154 -7.86 16.75 -25.94
CA ILE A 154 -7.25 17.89 -26.64
C ILE A 154 -7.82 18.04 -28.04
N ASP A 155 -8.27 16.97 -28.68
CA ASP A 155 -8.85 17.04 -30.06
C ASP A 155 -10.27 17.61 -30.05
N TYR A 156 -10.97 17.59 -28.94
CA TYR A 156 -12.28 18.25 -28.82
C TYR A 156 -12.19 19.77 -28.89
N PHE A 157 -11.09 20.36 -28.45
CA PHE A 157 -10.90 21.81 -28.53
C PHE A 157 -10.62 22.28 -29.97
N ILE A 158 -9.97 21.46 -30.78
CA ILE A 158 -9.64 21.81 -32.16
C ILE A 158 -10.86 21.67 -33.06
N LEU A 159 -11.74 20.70 -32.81
CA LEU A 159 -12.96 20.52 -33.61
C LEU A 159 -13.99 21.65 -33.36
N CYS A 160 -14.10 22.15 -32.13
CA CYS A 160 -15.01 23.29 -31.85
C CYS A 160 -14.55 24.59 -32.48
N ILE A 161 -13.23 24.78 -32.70
CA ILE A 161 -12.72 26.02 -33.36
C ILE A 161 -12.94 25.99 -34.84
N MET A 162 -12.95 24.84 -35.49
CA MET A 162 -13.20 24.75 -36.95
C MET A 162 -14.68 24.90 -37.33
N TYR A 163 -15.63 24.62 -36.41
CA TYR A 163 -17.06 24.76 -36.71
C TYR A 163 -17.59 26.19 -36.52
N SER A 164 -16.87 27.06 -35.79
CA SER A 164 -17.27 28.47 -35.64
C SER A 164 -16.75 29.42 -36.72
N SER A 165 -16.06 28.89 -37.76
CA SER A 165 -15.54 29.71 -38.85
C SER A 165 -16.34 29.56 -40.17
N ILE A 166 -17.53 28.91 -40.13
CA ILE A 166 -18.41 28.71 -41.26
C ILE A 166 -19.85 29.13 -40.89
N LEU A 167 -20.00 30.35 -40.41
CA LEU A 167 -21.27 31.09 -40.36
C LEU A 167 -21.00 32.57 -40.55
#